data_962856d5bfcce40272e67e617fc9df63
#
_entry.id   962856d5bfcce40272e67e617fc9df63
#
_cell.length_a   1.000
_cell.length_b   1.000
_cell.length_c   1.000
_cell.angle_alpha   90.00
_cell.angle_beta   90.00
_cell.angle_gamma   90.00
#
_symmetry.space_group_name_H-M   'P 1'
#
loop_
_entity.id
_entity.type
_entity.pdbx_description
1 polymer ?
#
loop_
_entity_poly.entity_id
_entity_poly.type
_entity_poly.pdbx_seq_one_letter_code
_entity_poly.pdbx_strand_id
1 'polypeptide(L)'
;GSLMLGPKKGAALGGVFGLTSFINNTINPTLTSFVFTPFYSLGEYSGGIGSLIICFVPRILIGVVPFYVYRLVKKLSKNNGVSSVGLIAAGLSGALTNTLLVMNLIFVFFRNDYAAANGITVKAVYGFILSIIGINGIPEAIVAAVITLVLGKTLMKKGVQERLGV
;
A
#
# COMPACT_ATOMS: atom_id res chain seq x y z
N GLY A 1 4.75 11.77 2.27
CA GLY A 1 3.93 12.44 3.27
C GLY A 1 4.30 12.04 4.70
N SER A 2 4.18 10.76 5.09
CA SER A 2 4.36 10.32 6.49
C SER A 2 5.76 10.61 7.06
N LEU A 3 6.80 10.53 6.26
CA LEU A 3 8.18 10.79 6.69
C LEU A 3 8.42 12.25 7.14
N MET A 4 7.64 13.19 6.61
CA MET A 4 7.71 14.61 6.95
C MET A 4 6.69 15.02 8.01
N LEU A 5 5.45 14.57 7.83
CA LEU A 5 4.30 15.01 8.61
C LEU A 5 4.01 14.12 9.83
N GLY A 6 4.72 13.00 9.93
CA GLY A 6 4.53 12.02 11.00
C GLY A 6 3.44 10.97 10.71
N PRO A 7 3.34 9.92 11.55
CA PRO A 7 2.51 8.76 11.27
C PRO A 7 1.01 9.05 11.35
N LYS A 8 0.55 9.99 12.20
CA LYS A 8 -0.87 10.35 12.31
C LYS A 8 -1.39 11.02 11.03
N LYS A 9 -0.65 12.01 10.52
CA LYS A 9 -0.99 12.66 9.25
C LYS A 9 -0.78 11.71 8.07
N GLY A 10 0.23 10.84 8.15
CA GLY A 10 0.42 9.74 7.20
C GLY A 10 -0.76 8.79 7.13
N ALA A 11 -1.31 8.37 8.27
CA ALA A 11 -2.52 7.55 8.34
C ALA A 11 -3.74 8.25 7.71
N ALA A 12 -3.91 9.55 7.95
CA ALA A 12 -4.98 10.35 7.33
C ALA A 12 -4.85 10.39 5.81
N LEU A 13 -3.63 10.61 5.28
CA LEU A 13 -3.35 10.55 3.85
C LEU A 13 -3.61 9.15 3.27
N GLY A 14 -3.27 8.09 4.01
CA GLY A 14 -3.60 6.71 3.66
C GLY A 14 -5.10 6.47 3.63
N GLY A 15 -5.86 7.05 4.55
CA GLY A 15 -7.32 7.03 4.56
C GLY A 15 -7.92 7.71 3.32
N VAL A 16 -7.40 8.88 2.93
CA VAL A 16 -7.80 9.57 1.70
C VAL A 16 -7.48 8.71 0.48
N PHE A 17 -6.31 8.08 0.43
CA PHE A 17 -5.95 7.15 -0.64
C PHE A 17 -6.89 5.93 -0.69
N GLY A 18 -7.28 5.39 0.47
CA GLY A 18 -8.30 4.35 0.57
C GLY A 18 -9.65 4.81 0.00
N LEU A 19 -10.08 6.03 0.36
CA LEU A 19 -11.32 6.62 -0.14
C LEU A 19 -11.30 6.81 -1.66
N THR A 20 -10.22 7.33 -2.22
CA THR A 20 -10.08 7.46 -3.70
C THR A 20 -10.09 6.11 -4.39
N SER A 21 -9.42 5.09 -3.82
CA SER A 21 -9.46 3.72 -4.33
C SER A 21 -10.88 3.14 -4.28
N PHE A 22 -11.59 3.35 -3.18
CA PHE A 22 -12.98 2.92 -3.01
C PHE A 22 -13.90 3.55 -4.05
N ILE A 23 -13.84 4.87 -4.23
CA ILE A 23 -14.64 5.60 -5.21
C ILE A 23 -14.31 5.10 -6.63
N ASN A 24 -13.03 4.97 -6.97
CA ASN A 24 -12.62 4.52 -8.30
C ASN A 24 -13.12 3.10 -8.60
N ASN A 25 -13.01 2.16 -7.66
CA ASN A 25 -13.50 0.80 -7.84
C ASN A 25 -15.04 0.71 -7.88
N THR A 26 -15.75 1.72 -7.38
CA THR A 26 -17.21 1.80 -7.44
C THR A 26 -17.68 2.41 -8.77
N ILE A 27 -16.99 3.46 -9.27
CA ILE A 27 -17.40 4.18 -10.50
C ILE A 27 -16.84 3.51 -11.76
N ASN A 28 -15.59 3.04 -11.70
CA ASN A 28 -14.89 2.39 -12.83
C ASN A 28 -14.54 0.94 -12.46
N PRO A 29 -15.52 0.04 -12.33
CA PRO A 29 -15.27 -1.31 -11.85
C PRO A 29 -14.48 -2.14 -12.86
N THR A 30 -13.58 -2.98 -12.32
CA THR A 30 -12.88 -4.06 -13.02
C THR A 30 -13.40 -5.41 -12.52
N LEU A 31 -12.95 -6.50 -13.14
CA LEU A 31 -13.34 -7.87 -12.75
C LEU A 31 -13.17 -8.16 -11.24
N THR A 32 -12.19 -7.53 -10.60
CA THR A 32 -11.88 -7.75 -9.18
C THR A 32 -12.32 -6.62 -8.27
N SER A 33 -13.11 -5.64 -8.76
CA SER A 33 -13.53 -4.50 -7.94
C SER A 33 -14.43 -4.87 -6.76
N PHE A 34 -15.12 -6.02 -6.80
CA PHE A 34 -15.92 -6.50 -5.67
C PHE A 34 -15.08 -6.73 -4.39
N VAL A 35 -13.76 -6.98 -4.53
CA VAL A 35 -12.88 -7.12 -3.35
C VAL A 35 -12.49 -5.77 -2.73
N PHE A 36 -12.79 -4.63 -3.36
CA PHE A 36 -12.47 -3.27 -2.89
C PHE A 36 -13.68 -2.40 -2.59
N THR A 37 -14.87 -2.80 -3.04
CA THR A 37 -16.12 -2.07 -2.79
C THR A 37 -17.28 -3.03 -2.61
N PRO A 38 -18.19 -2.80 -1.63
CA PRO A 38 -19.41 -3.59 -1.47
C PRO A 38 -20.50 -3.23 -2.49
N PHE A 39 -20.32 -2.16 -3.28
CA PHE A 39 -21.32 -1.66 -4.22
C PHE A 39 -21.16 -2.21 -5.65
N TYR A 40 -20.21 -3.10 -5.86
CA TYR A 40 -20.03 -3.78 -7.14
C TYR A 40 -20.13 -5.29 -6.98
N SER A 41 -20.87 -5.92 -7.89
CA SER A 41 -21.01 -7.37 -7.99
C SER A 41 -20.62 -7.85 -9.38
N LEU A 42 -19.91 -8.97 -9.43
CA LEU A 42 -19.59 -9.68 -10.67
C LEU A 42 -20.43 -10.96 -10.72
N GLY A 43 -21.62 -10.90 -11.32
CA GLY A 43 -22.59 -11.99 -11.28
C GLY A 43 -23.03 -12.31 -9.84
N GLU A 44 -22.73 -13.52 -9.37
CA GLU A 44 -23.06 -13.96 -7.99
C GLU A 44 -22.03 -13.49 -6.95
N TYR A 45 -20.87 -12.97 -7.38
CA TYR A 45 -19.79 -12.54 -6.48
C TYR A 45 -19.98 -11.07 -6.10
N SER A 46 -20.29 -10.82 -4.83
CA SER A 46 -20.54 -9.47 -4.31
C SER A 46 -19.50 -9.07 -3.27
N GLY A 47 -19.20 -7.78 -3.24
CA GLY A 47 -18.40 -7.19 -2.18
C GLY A 47 -19.15 -7.18 -0.85
N GLY A 48 -18.41 -6.95 0.25
CA GLY A 48 -18.96 -6.90 1.60
C GLY A 48 -18.08 -6.11 2.56
N ILE A 49 -18.20 -6.37 3.85
CA ILE A 49 -17.37 -5.75 4.90
C ILE A 49 -15.87 -6.03 4.64
N GLY A 50 -15.54 -7.24 4.15
CA GLY A 50 -14.18 -7.60 3.77
C GLY A 50 -13.59 -6.66 2.71
N SER A 51 -14.39 -6.18 1.77
CA SER A 51 -13.97 -5.22 0.74
C SER A 51 -13.54 -3.88 1.35
N LEU A 52 -14.27 -3.38 2.35
CA LEU A 52 -13.88 -2.16 3.07
C LEU A 52 -12.56 -2.35 3.81
N ILE A 53 -12.38 -3.49 4.48
CA ILE A 53 -11.11 -3.80 5.18
C ILE A 53 -9.95 -3.83 4.19
N ILE A 54 -10.11 -4.53 3.04
CA ILE A 54 -9.08 -4.61 1.99
C ILE A 54 -8.79 -3.23 1.39
N CYS A 55 -9.82 -2.40 1.23
CA CYS A 55 -9.67 -1.08 0.63
C CYS A 55 -8.97 -0.08 1.57
N PHE A 56 -9.30 -0.07 2.85
CA PHE A 56 -8.83 0.98 3.77
C PHE A 56 -7.62 0.58 4.61
N VAL A 57 -7.58 -0.64 5.19
CA VAL A 57 -6.54 -1.03 6.14
C VAL A 57 -5.14 -0.98 5.53
N PRO A 58 -4.87 -1.60 4.37
CA PRO A 58 -3.55 -1.53 3.75
C PRO A 58 -3.13 -0.09 3.43
N ARG A 59 -4.05 0.75 2.93
CA ARG A 59 -3.79 2.15 2.55
C ARG A 59 -3.45 3.02 3.75
N ILE A 60 -4.14 2.85 4.88
CA ILE A 60 -3.81 3.53 6.13
C ILE A 60 -2.42 3.09 6.62
N LEU A 61 -2.11 1.81 6.54
CA LEU A 61 -0.82 1.28 6.99
C LEU A 61 0.35 1.70 6.10
N ILE A 62 0.16 1.91 4.79
CA ILE A 62 1.16 2.56 3.92
C ILE A 62 1.54 3.95 4.46
N GLY A 63 0.59 4.66 5.04
CA GLY A 63 0.83 5.97 5.66
C GLY A 63 1.55 5.91 7.00
N VAL A 64 1.66 4.74 7.62
CA VAL A 64 2.22 4.56 8.97
C VAL A 64 3.54 3.79 8.97
N VAL A 65 3.57 2.62 8.33
CA VAL A 65 4.70 1.69 8.38
C VAL A 65 6.02 2.30 7.88
N PRO A 66 6.07 3.02 6.75
CA PRO A 66 7.31 3.63 6.27
C PRO A 66 7.96 4.59 7.24
N PHE A 67 7.17 5.31 8.04
CA PHE A 67 7.68 6.22 9.07
C PHE A 67 8.48 5.47 10.14
N TYR A 68 7.92 4.40 10.67
CA TYR A 68 8.60 3.62 11.71
C TYR A 68 9.81 2.87 11.16
N VAL A 69 9.72 2.33 9.94
CA VAL A 69 10.86 1.69 9.26
C VAL A 69 12.00 2.69 9.05
N TYR A 70 11.69 3.89 8.56
CA TYR A 70 12.70 4.94 8.41
C TYR A 70 13.38 5.28 9.74
N ARG A 71 12.60 5.48 10.81
CA ARG A 71 13.15 5.78 12.15
C ARG A 71 14.04 4.66 12.67
N LEU A 72 13.62 3.42 12.49
CA LEU A 72 14.38 2.24 12.92
C LEU A 72 15.73 2.16 12.19
N VAL A 73 15.72 2.23 10.86
CA VAL A 73 16.94 2.18 10.05
C VAL A 73 17.86 3.36 10.36
N LYS A 74 17.30 4.56 10.52
CA LYS A 74 18.09 5.75 10.90
C LYS A 74 18.76 5.57 12.27
N LYS A 75 18.05 5.01 13.25
CA LYS A 75 18.59 4.72 14.59
C LYS A 75 19.73 3.70 14.54
N LEU A 76 19.60 2.65 13.72
CA LEU A 76 20.62 1.61 13.56
C LEU A 76 21.85 2.12 12.80
N SER A 77 21.67 2.99 11.84
CA SER A 77 22.76 3.55 11.01
C SER A 77 23.60 4.61 11.70
N LYS A 78 23.27 5.04 12.92
CA LYS A 78 23.95 6.12 13.68
C LYS A 78 24.21 7.39 12.88
N ASN A 79 23.47 7.63 11.80
CA ASN A 79 23.69 8.75 10.88
C ASN A 79 22.88 9.97 11.34
N ASN A 80 23.53 11.10 11.55
CA ASN A 80 22.89 12.35 11.99
C ASN A 80 22.14 13.09 10.86
N GLY A 81 22.36 12.70 9.60
CA GLY A 81 21.70 13.31 8.43
C GLY A 81 20.48 12.53 7.92
N VAL A 82 20.04 12.85 6.71
CA VAL A 82 19.00 12.11 6.00
C VAL A 82 19.58 10.78 5.52
N SER A 83 19.07 9.67 6.05
CA SER A 83 19.54 8.33 5.72
C SER A 83 18.99 7.88 4.37
N SER A 84 19.85 7.75 3.36
CA SER A 84 19.45 7.20 2.05
C SER A 84 18.92 5.77 2.16
N VAL A 85 19.59 4.94 2.96
CA VAL A 85 19.15 3.56 3.23
C VAL A 85 17.79 3.54 3.92
N GLY A 86 17.57 4.46 4.88
CA GLY A 86 16.28 4.61 5.55
C GLY A 86 15.16 5.01 4.59
N LEU A 87 15.44 5.89 3.62
CA LEU A 87 14.46 6.30 2.60
C LEU A 87 14.10 5.15 1.65
N ILE A 88 15.10 4.39 1.19
CA ILE A 88 14.88 3.20 0.37
C ILE A 88 14.04 2.17 1.14
N ALA A 89 14.43 1.84 2.38
CA ALA A 89 13.72 0.90 3.22
C ALA A 89 12.26 1.34 3.49
N ALA A 90 12.03 2.64 3.69
CA ALA A 90 10.69 3.20 3.84
C ALA A 90 9.84 3.04 2.57
N GLY A 91 10.40 3.31 1.39
CA GLY A 91 9.70 3.11 0.12
C GLY A 91 9.33 1.65 -0.11
N LEU A 92 10.31 0.75 0.06
CA LEU A 92 10.09 -0.70 -0.03
C LEU A 92 9.01 -1.19 0.95
N SER A 93 9.10 -0.77 2.22
CA SER A 93 8.14 -1.19 3.24
C SER A 93 6.72 -0.71 2.94
N GLY A 94 6.56 0.48 2.37
CA GLY A 94 5.25 1.00 1.97
C GLY A 94 4.60 0.15 0.89
N ALA A 95 5.31 -0.10 -0.22
CA ALA A 95 4.83 -0.93 -1.32
C ALA A 95 4.55 -2.36 -0.86
N LEU A 96 5.49 -3.00 -0.15
CA LEU A 96 5.31 -4.35 0.35
C LEU A 96 4.14 -4.46 1.34
N THR A 97 3.95 -3.47 2.23
CA THR A 97 2.80 -3.44 3.13
C THR A 97 1.50 -3.46 2.35
N ASN A 98 1.38 -2.63 1.29
CA ASN A 98 0.18 -2.64 0.45
C ASN A 98 -0.05 -4.00 -0.20
N THR A 99 0.92 -4.44 -0.98
CA THR A 99 0.78 -5.64 -1.82
C THR A 99 0.55 -6.89 -0.99
N LEU A 100 1.34 -7.08 0.07
CA LEU A 100 1.19 -8.25 0.94
C LEU A 100 -0.14 -8.25 1.69
N LEU A 101 -0.55 -7.11 2.26
CA LEU A 101 -1.81 -7.05 3.00
C LEU A 101 -3.02 -7.21 2.09
N VAL A 102 -3.07 -6.49 0.96
CA VAL A 102 -4.18 -6.62 0.01
C VAL A 102 -4.33 -8.06 -0.45
N MET A 103 -3.25 -8.68 -0.91
CA MET A 103 -3.30 -10.03 -1.46
C MET A 103 -3.66 -11.10 -0.41
N ASN A 104 -3.11 -10.99 0.81
CA ASN A 104 -3.47 -11.92 1.88
C ASN A 104 -4.91 -11.70 2.38
N LEU A 105 -5.39 -10.47 2.47
CA LEU A 105 -6.78 -10.20 2.85
C LEU A 105 -7.76 -10.67 1.78
N ILE A 106 -7.43 -10.56 0.48
CA ILE A 106 -8.23 -11.17 -0.60
C ILE A 106 -8.31 -12.68 -0.39
N PHE A 107 -7.20 -13.35 -0.09
CA PHE A 107 -7.20 -14.77 0.19
C PHE A 107 -8.07 -15.15 1.40
N VAL A 108 -8.03 -14.35 2.46
CA VAL A 108 -8.81 -14.61 3.68
C VAL A 108 -10.31 -14.42 3.48
N PHE A 109 -10.71 -13.31 2.82
CA PHE A 109 -12.12 -12.93 2.73
C PHE A 109 -12.81 -13.43 1.45
N PHE A 110 -12.08 -13.56 0.34
CA PHE A 110 -12.66 -13.75 -1.00
C PHE A 110 -12.02 -14.87 -1.81
N ARG A 111 -11.32 -15.82 -1.18
CA ARG A 111 -10.58 -16.87 -1.92
C ARG A 111 -11.43 -17.63 -2.95
N ASN A 112 -12.68 -17.94 -2.61
CA ASN A 112 -13.57 -18.71 -3.49
C ASN A 112 -14.04 -17.84 -4.67
N ASP A 113 -14.53 -16.64 -4.37
CA ASP A 113 -15.02 -15.69 -5.36
C ASP A 113 -13.91 -15.20 -6.27
N TYR A 114 -12.73 -14.99 -5.70
CA TYR A 114 -11.52 -14.59 -6.44
C TYR A 114 -11.02 -15.72 -7.37
N ALA A 115 -11.08 -16.98 -6.93
CA ALA A 115 -10.79 -18.14 -7.74
C ALA A 115 -11.72 -18.21 -8.96
N ALA A 116 -13.01 -18.11 -8.72
CA ALA A 116 -14.04 -18.20 -9.76
C ALA A 116 -13.94 -17.03 -10.75
N ALA A 117 -13.76 -15.79 -10.26
CA ALA A 117 -13.59 -14.61 -11.10
C ALA A 117 -12.35 -14.67 -12.02
N ASN A 118 -11.29 -15.38 -11.59
CA ASN A 118 -10.08 -15.57 -12.37
C ASN A 118 -10.00 -16.91 -13.12
N GLY A 119 -11.04 -17.75 -13.05
CA GLY A 119 -11.09 -19.05 -13.73
C GLY A 119 -10.06 -20.07 -13.22
N ILE A 120 -9.68 -19.98 -11.94
CA ILE A 120 -8.67 -20.85 -11.31
C ILE A 120 -9.29 -21.70 -10.19
N THR A 121 -8.64 -22.80 -9.83
CA THR A 121 -9.10 -23.59 -8.67
C THR A 121 -8.76 -22.90 -7.36
N VAL A 122 -9.59 -23.10 -6.32
CA VAL A 122 -9.35 -22.51 -4.97
C VAL A 122 -7.98 -22.91 -4.40
N LYS A 123 -7.50 -24.11 -4.71
CA LYS A 123 -6.16 -24.58 -4.30
C LYS A 123 -5.02 -23.79 -4.96
N ALA A 124 -5.24 -23.29 -6.17
CA ALA A 124 -4.26 -22.51 -6.93
C ALA A 124 -4.23 -21.03 -6.57
N VAL A 125 -5.25 -20.51 -5.83
CA VAL A 125 -5.37 -19.07 -5.52
C VAL A 125 -4.12 -18.53 -4.85
N TYR A 126 -3.55 -19.24 -3.87
CA TYR A 126 -2.39 -18.73 -3.17
C TYR A 126 -1.15 -18.67 -4.07
N GLY A 127 -0.93 -19.66 -4.91
CA GLY A 127 0.14 -19.64 -5.94
C GLY A 127 -0.06 -18.51 -6.96
N PHE A 128 -1.29 -18.26 -7.38
CA PHE A 128 -1.64 -17.14 -8.25
C PHE A 128 -1.38 -15.78 -7.57
N ILE A 129 -1.75 -15.63 -6.31
CA ILE A 129 -1.44 -14.44 -5.50
C ILE A 129 0.08 -14.22 -5.40
N LEU A 130 0.87 -15.27 -5.15
CA LEU A 130 2.33 -15.16 -5.10
C LEU A 130 2.92 -14.71 -6.44
N SER A 131 2.36 -15.17 -7.57
CA SER A 131 2.80 -14.71 -8.89
C SER A 131 2.49 -13.23 -9.12
N ILE A 132 1.32 -12.74 -8.68
CA ILE A 132 0.98 -11.31 -8.74
C ILE A 132 1.92 -10.48 -7.87
N ILE A 133 2.21 -10.94 -6.65
CA ILE A 133 3.17 -10.27 -5.76
C ILE A 133 4.56 -10.20 -6.42
N GLY A 134 5.02 -11.28 -7.06
CA GLY A 134 6.30 -11.30 -7.75
C GLY A 134 6.33 -10.37 -8.97
N ILE A 135 5.34 -10.47 -9.84
CA ILE A 135 5.32 -9.75 -11.12
C ILE A 135 5.01 -8.26 -10.94
N ASN A 136 4.07 -7.91 -10.09
CA ASN A 136 3.63 -6.52 -9.89
C ASN A 136 4.28 -5.88 -8.65
N GLY A 137 4.37 -6.61 -7.54
CA GLY A 137 4.85 -6.07 -6.26
C GLY A 137 6.33 -5.74 -6.27
N ILE A 138 7.18 -6.50 -6.97
CA ILE A 138 8.62 -6.21 -7.03
C ILE A 138 8.90 -4.93 -7.83
N PRO A 139 8.39 -4.73 -9.07
CA PRO A 139 8.56 -3.47 -9.78
C PRO A 139 7.98 -2.27 -9.03
N GLU A 140 6.79 -2.41 -8.43
CA GLU A 140 6.17 -1.36 -7.61
C GLU A 140 7.07 -0.97 -6.44
N ALA A 141 7.65 -1.93 -5.73
CA ALA A 141 8.53 -1.70 -4.60
C ALA A 141 9.82 -0.95 -5.03
N ILE A 142 10.41 -1.32 -6.18
CA ILE A 142 11.58 -0.63 -6.72
C ILE A 142 11.25 0.82 -7.05
N VAL A 143 10.16 1.08 -7.76
CA VAL A 143 9.71 2.44 -8.11
C VAL A 143 9.43 3.25 -6.85
N ALA A 144 8.73 2.67 -5.86
CA ALA A 144 8.46 3.32 -4.58
C ALA A 144 9.75 3.69 -3.83
N ALA A 145 10.75 2.80 -3.84
CA ALA A 145 12.06 3.06 -3.22
C ALA A 145 12.79 4.23 -3.90
N VAL A 146 12.83 4.24 -5.24
CA VAL A 146 13.46 5.31 -6.02
C VAL A 146 12.78 6.66 -5.78
N ILE A 147 11.46 6.72 -5.90
CA ILE A 147 10.67 7.94 -5.68
C ILE A 147 10.86 8.44 -4.24
N THR A 148 10.80 7.54 -3.25
CA THR A 148 10.98 7.91 -1.84
C THR A 148 12.38 8.42 -1.57
N LEU A 149 13.41 7.84 -2.20
CA LEU A 149 14.79 8.30 -2.09
C LEU A 149 14.97 9.70 -2.69
N VAL A 150 14.48 9.92 -3.90
CA VAL A 150 14.63 11.21 -4.61
C VAL A 150 13.88 12.32 -3.88
N LEU A 151 12.58 12.11 -3.63
CA LEU A 151 11.75 13.10 -2.94
C LEU A 151 12.19 13.30 -1.49
N GLY A 152 12.55 12.22 -0.78
CA GLY A 152 13.02 12.31 0.59
C GLY A 152 14.31 13.12 0.73
N LYS A 153 15.29 12.89 -0.15
CA LYS A 153 16.55 13.69 -0.16
C LYS A 153 16.31 15.16 -0.47
N THR A 154 15.33 15.46 -1.33
CA THR A 154 15.03 16.84 -1.72
C THR A 154 14.23 17.56 -0.62
N LEU A 155 13.14 16.96 -0.18
CA LEU A 155 12.18 17.59 0.73
C LEU A 155 12.62 17.60 2.20
N MET A 156 13.49 16.66 2.62
CA MET A 156 13.98 16.59 4.00
C MET A 156 15.26 17.41 4.25
N LYS A 157 15.71 18.22 3.27
CA LYS A 157 16.76 19.22 3.50
C LYS A 157 16.23 20.35 4.38
N LYS A 158 17.01 20.79 5.38
CA LYS A 158 16.61 21.84 6.34
C LYS A 158 16.04 23.09 5.66
N GLY A 159 16.73 23.66 4.65
CA GLY A 159 16.26 24.85 3.97
C GLY A 159 14.97 24.70 3.16
N VAL A 160 14.58 23.45 2.80
CA VAL A 160 13.29 23.18 2.16
C VAL A 160 12.19 23.04 3.23
N GLN A 161 12.48 22.38 4.35
CA GLN A 161 11.55 22.24 5.48
C GLN A 161 11.17 23.60 6.06
N GLU A 162 12.15 24.50 6.25
CA GLU A 162 11.91 25.87 6.70
C GLU A 162 10.99 26.65 5.75
N ARG A 163 11.16 26.50 4.43
CA ARG A 163 10.28 27.12 3.43
C ARG A 163 8.87 26.55 3.39
N LEU A 164 8.71 25.29 3.79
CA LEU A 164 7.41 24.60 3.82
C LEU A 164 6.69 24.73 5.17
N GLY A 165 7.34 25.34 6.19
CA GLY A 165 6.77 25.49 7.53
C GLY A 165 6.56 24.17 8.27
N VAL A 166 7.41 23.15 8.03
CA VAL A 166 7.33 21.81 8.62
C VAL A 166 8.63 21.41 9.30
#